data_342de2d9b9eda826a39f3ad10689f9d0
#
_entry.id   342de2d9b9eda826a39f3ad10689f9d0
#
_cell.length_a   1.000
_cell.length_b   1.000
_cell.length_c   1.000
_cell.angle_alpha   90.00
_cell.angle_beta   90.00
_cell.angle_gamma   90.00
#
_symmetry.space_group_name_H-M   'P 1'
#
loop_
_entity.id
_entity.type
_entity.pdbx_description
1 polymer ?
#
loop_
_entity_poly.entity_id
_entity_poly.type
_entity_poly.pdbx_seq_one_letter_code
_entity_poly.pdbx_strand_id
1 'polypeptide(L)'
;MVESVLVPVDGSPLSARALSFVSREFPDASVHLLYVVDHVEASYDFDWTSLPGYWDDSPGEATNRGKDVLADARETAENANLTVVAEELAVGRPSSSIVTYATEESVDHVVMGSHGREGLSRFVLGSVAEQVLRRSTVPVTIVR
;
A
#
# COMPACT_ATOMS: atom_id res chain seq x y z
N MET A 1 -8.03 -21.22 -5.75
CA MET A 1 -7.18 -20.46 -6.71
C MET A 1 -7.31 -18.98 -6.41
N VAL A 2 -6.20 -18.25 -6.45
CA VAL A 2 -6.21 -16.82 -6.16
C VAL A 2 -6.71 -16.06 -7.38
N GLU A 3 -7.84 -15.39 -7.23
CA GLU A 3 -8.48 -14.62 -8.30
C GLU A 3 -8.29 -13.12 -8.14
N SER A 4 -8.13 -12.65 -6.90
CA SER A 4 -7.92 -11.23 -6.61
C SER A 4 -6.85 -11.04 -5.55
N VAL A 5 -5.98 -10.07 -5.77
CA VAL A 5 -4.83 -9.77 -4.91
C VAL A 5 -4.82 -8.30 -4.56
N LEU A 6 -4.67 -8.01 -3.28
CA LEU A 6 -4.43 -6.65 -2.80
C LEU A 6 -2.93 -6.42 -2.65
N VAL A 7 -2.44 -5.37 -3.27
CA VAL A 7 -1.05 -4.92 -3.13
C VAL A 7 -1.03 -3.52 -2.56
N PRO A 8 -0.78 -3.38 -1.26
CA PRO A 8 -0.53 -2.08 -0.68
C PRO A 8 0.78 -1.50 -1.21
N VAL A 9 0.76 -0.25 -1.61
CA VAL A 9 1.92 0.42 -2.20
C VAL A 9 2.23 1.71 -1.43
N ASP A 10 3.50 2.02 -1.27
CA ASP A 10 3.95 3.21 -0.53
C ASP A 10 5.06 3.99 -1.27
N GLY A 11 5.37 3.58 -2.50
CA GLY A 11 6.44 4.18 -3.29
C GLY A 11 7.82 3.62 -2.97
N SER A 12 7.93 2.67 -2.06
CA SER A 12 9.21 2.02 -1.76
C SER A 12 9.57 0.98 -2.83
N PRO A 13 10.85 0.58 -2.93
CA PRO A 13 11.25 -0.49 -3.85
C PRO A 13 10.54 -1.82 -3.62
N LEU A 14 10.12 -2.09 -2.39
CA LEU A 14 9.39 -3.32 -2.05
C LEU A 14 8.00 -3.37 -2.66
N SER A 15 7.37 -2.22 -2.91
CA SER A 15 6.09 -2.18 -3.65
C SER A 15 6.26 -2.75 -5.05
N ALA A 16 7.33 -2.35 -5.75
CA ALA A 16 7.64 -2.89 -7.08
C ALA A 16 7.96 -4.39 -7.03
N ARG A 17 8.68 -4.82 -6.00
CA ARG A 17 8.97 -6.26 -5.79
C ARG A 17 7.71 -7.06 -5.53
N ALA A 18 6.78 -6.51 -4.77
CA ALA A 18 5.49 -7.16 -4.52
C ALA A 18 4.72 -7.36 -5.84
N LEU A 19 4.69 -6.35 -6.70
CA LEU A 19 4.05 -6.47 -8.01
C LEU A 19 4.75 -7.49 -8.90
N SER A 20 6.09 -7.54 -8.87
CA SER A 20 6.84 -8.57 -9.59
C SER A 20 6.51 -9.98 -9.10
N PHE A 21 6.36 -10.14 -7.78
CA PHE A 21 5.94 -11.40 -7.18
C PHE A 21 4.56 -11.82 -7.70
N VAL A 22 3.60 -10.90 -7.67
CA VAL A 22 2.24 -11.17 -8.17
C VAL A 22 2.27 -11.57 -9.64
N SER A 23 3.05 -10.87 -10.46
CA SER A 23 3.20 -11.18 -11.88
C SER A 23 3.72 -12.59 -12.12
N ARG A 24 4.60 -13.06 -11.27
CA ARG A 24 5.20 -14.39 -11.39
C ARG A 24 4.30 -15.50 -10.82
N GLU A 25 3.72 -15.25 -9.66
CA GLU A 25 2.98 -16.29 -8.92
C GLU A 25 1.46 -16.29 -9.20
N PHE A 26 0.89 -15.12 -9.49
CA PHE A 26 -0.54 -14.96 -9.72
C PHE A 26 -0.81 -14.13 -10.99
N PRO A 27 -0.29 -14.55 -12.16
CA PRO A 27 -0.36 -13.72 -13.36
C PRO A 27 -1.76 -13.41 -13.87
N ASP A 28 -2.74 -14.25 -13.53
CA ASP A 28 -4.13 -14.09 -13.96
C ASP A 28 -5.01 -13.38 -12.92
N ALA A 29 -4.45 -13.02 -11.78
CA ALA A 29 -5.23 -12.38 -10.72
C ALA A 29 -5.58 -10.93 -11.08
N SER A 30 -6.74 -10.49 -10.60
CA SER A 30 -7.13 -9.09 -10.60
C SER A 30 -6.40 -8.37 -9.47
N VAL A 31 -5.73 -7.27 -9.78
CA VAL A 31 -4.91 -6.54 -8.81
C VAL A 31 -5.65 -5.31 -8.30
N HIS A 32 -5.71 -5.19 -6.99
CA HIS A 32 -6.18 -4.01 -6.29
C HIS A 32 -4.95 -3.29 -5.72
N LEU A 33 -4.80 -2.01 -6.04
CA LEU A 33 -3.74 -1.18 -5.49
C LEU A 33 -4.32 -0.27 -4.41
N LEU A 34 -3.66 -0.20 -3.27
CA LEU A 34 -4.08 0.64 -2.15
C LEU A 34 -2.89 1.46 -1.65
N TYR A 35 -3.10 2.76 -1.58
CA TYR A 35 -2.20 3.67 -0.88
C TYR A 35 -2.91 4.20 0.36
N VAL A 36 -2.28 4.10 1.52
CA VAL A 36 -2.83 4.62 2.76
C VAL A 36 -2.05 5.85 3.19
N VAL A 37 -2.74 6.97 3.30
CA VAL A 37 -2.22 8.18 3.93
C VAL A 37 -2.28 7.96 5.43
N ASP A 38 -1.12 7.88 6.08
CA ASP A 38 -1.05 7.63 7.50
C ASP A 38 -1.65 8.80 8.27
N HIS A 39 -2.59 8.49 9.14
CA HIS A 39 -3.25 9.48 9.98
C HIS A 39 -2.24 10.23 10.87
N VAL A 40 -1.18 9.57 11.30
CA VAL A 40 -0.12 10.18 12.11
C VAL A 40 0.71 11.14 11.26
N GLU A 41 1.07 10.75 10.04
CA GLU A 41 1.73 11.67 9.09
C GLU A 41 0.88 12.90 8.82
N ALA A 42 -0.40 12.69 8.55
CA ALA A 42 -1.34 13.78 8.33
C ALA A 42 -1.49 14.67 9.58
N SER A 43 -1.42 14.10 10.77
CA SER A 43 -1.47 14.84 12.03
C SER A 43 -0.18 15.60 12.32
N TYR A 44 0.96 15.01 11.99
CA TYR A 44 2.26 15.68 12.11
C TYR A 44 2.36 16.84 11.14
N ASP A 45 1.93 16.64 9.94
CA ASP A 45 1.83 17.71 8.94
C ASP A 45 0.88 18.81 9.44
N PHE A 46 -0.16 18.45 10.15
CA PHE A 46 -1.12 19.39 10.70
C PHE A 46 -0.53 20.21 11.87
N ASP A 47 0.27 19.61 12.75
CA ASP A 47 0.90 20.32 13.88
C ASP A 47 1.98 21.30 13.40
N TRP A 48 2.69 20.96 12.35
CA TRP A 48 3.66 21.85 11.72
C TRP A 48 2.98 23.02 10.99
N THR A 49 1.72 22.87 10.64
CA THR A 49 0.95 23.86 9.89
C THR A 49 0.33 24.95 10.72
N SER A 50 0.54 24.96 12.04
CA SER A 50 0.15 26.07 12.87
C SER A 50 0.93 27.34 12.59
N LEU A 51 1.86 27.31 11.63
CA LEU A 51 2.59 28.48 11.13
C LEU A 51 1.86 29.12 9.94
N PRO A 52 1.63 30.42 9.96
CA PRO A 52 0.97 31.11 8.83
C PRO A 52 1.70 30.87 7.51
N GLY A 53 1.01 30.40 6.49
CA GLY A 53 1.55 30.13 5.16
C GLY A 53 1.71 28.67 4.81
N TYR A 54 1.52 27.76 5.77
CA TYR A 54 1.61 26.31 5.55
C TYR A 54 0.28 25.64 5.26
N TRP A 55 -0.80 26.39 5.36
CA TRP A 55 -2.15 25.86 5.31
C TRP A 55 -2.58 25.26 3.97
N ASP A 56 -1.88 25.64 2.90
CA ASP A 56 -2.31 25.27 1.55
C ASP A 56 -1.70 23.96 1.06
N ASP A 57 -0.59 23.47 1.68
CA ASP A 57 0.20 22.43 1.07
C ASP A 57 0.13 21.04 1.73
N SER A 58 -0.11 20.94 3.05
CA SER A 58 0.15 19.69 3.76
C SER A 58 -0.85 18.53 3.50
N PRO A 59 -2.17 18.72 3.61
CA PRO A 59 -3.09 17.62 3.31
C PRO A 59 -3.12 17.27 1.82
N GLY A 60 -2.88 18.28 0.97
CA GLY A 60 -2.81 18.12 -0.48
C GLY A 60 -1.56 17.37 -0.93
N GLU A 61 -0.41 17.59 -0.29
CA GLU A 61 0.84 16.92 -0.65
C GLU A 61 0.81 15.42 -0.40
N ALA A 62 0.33 14.99 0.77
CA ALA A 62 0.21 13.56 1.10
C ALA A 62 -0.74 12.85 0.13
N THR A 63 -1.86 13.49 -0.20
CA THR A 63 -2.83 12.97 -1.16
C THR A 63 -2.24 12.93 -2.57
N ASN A 64 -1.55 13.98 -2.99
CA ASN A 64 -0.92 14.04 -4.32
C ASN A 64 0.21 13.02 -4.44
N ARG A 65 0.99 12.82 -3.39
CA ARG A 65 2.01 11.77 -3.34
C ARG A 65 1.38 10.40 -3.50
N GLY A 66 0.28 10.16 -2.82
CA GLY A 66 -0.46 8.91 -2.91
C GLY A 66 -0.98 8.65 -4.32
N LYS A 67 -1.50 9.67 -4.98
CA LYS A 67 -1.96 9.57 -6.37
C LYS A 67 -0.80 9.24 -7.32
N ASP A 68 0.35 9.88 -7.12
CA ASP A 68 1.54 9.62 -7.93
C ASP A 68 2.06 8.20 -7.71
N VAL A 69 2.10 7.74 -6.47
CA VAL A 69 2.51 6.37 -6.13
C VAL A 69 1.58 5.35 -6.77
N LEU A 70 0.26 5.59 -6.70
CA LEU A 70 -0.73 4.71 -7.33
C LEU A 70 -0.57 4.69 -8.85
N ALA A 71 -0.34 5.83 -9.48
CA ALA A 71 -0.13 5.91 -10.93
C ALA A 71 1.13 5.13 -11.35
N ASP A 72 2.22 5.29 -10.62
CA ASP A 72 3.48 4.57 -10.88
C ASP A 72 3.31 3.07 -10.66
N ALA A 73 2.60 2.67 -9.61
CA ALA A 73 2.33 1.28 -9.31
C ALA A 73 1.47 0.64 -10.40
N ARG A 74 0.47 1.35 -10.90
CA ARG A 74 -0.36 0.90 -12.01
C ARG A 74 0.47 0.67 -13.26
N GLU A 75 1.32 1.62 -13.60
CA GLU A 75 2.22 1.49 -14.76
C GLU A 75 3.13 0.26 -14.61
N THR A 76 3.72 0.09 -13.43
CA THR A 76 4.56 -1.07 -13.13
C THR A 76 3.78 -2.37 -13.29
N ALA A 77 2.57 -2.43 -12.76
CA ALA A 77 1.72 -3.62 -12.86
C ALA A 77 1.34 -3.91 -14.31
N GLU A 78 0.94 -2.92 -15.06
CA GLU A 78 0.55 -3.08 -16.47
C GLU A 78 1.74 -3.52 -17.32
N ASN A 79 2.92 -2.97 -17.08
CA ASN A 79 4.15 -3.38 -17.77
C ASN A 79 4.53 -4.84 -17.43
N ALA A 80 4.08 -5.35 -16.31
CA ALA A 80 4.25 -6.76 -15.92
C ALA A 80 3.09 -7.64 -16.37
N ASN A 81 2.22 -7.14 -17.24
CA ASN A 81 1.04 -7.81 -17.77
C ASN A 81 -0.01 -8.19 -16.73
N LEU A 82 -0.07 -7.44 -15.64
CA LEU A 82 -1.11 -7.59 -14.64
C LEU A 82 -2.32 -6.74 -14.99
N THR A 83 -3.49 -7.19 -14.56
CA THR A 83 -4.75 -6.45 -14.73
C THR A 83 -5.07 -5.73 -13.41
N VAL A 84 -5.00 -4.40 -13.42
CA VAL A 84 -5.38 -3.58 -12.27
C VAL A 84 -6.86 -3.24 -12.38
N VAL A 85 -7.64 -3.69 -11.41
CA VAL A 85 -9.10 -3.50 -11.41
C VAL A 85 -9.55 -2.40 -10.45
N ALA A 86 -8.69 -2.00 -9.52
CA ALA A 86 -9.01 -0.94 -8.57
C ALA A 86 -7.75 -0.24 -8.09
N GLU A 87 -7.89 1.05 -7.87
CA GLU A 87 -6.89 1.89 -7.20
C GLU A 87 -7.63 2.67 -6.14
N GLU A 88 -7.16 2.62 -4.91
CA GLU A 88 -7.79 3.37 -3.84
C GLU A 88 -6.77 4.08 -2.97
N LEU A 89 -7.11 5.30 -2.61
CA LEU A 89 -6.37 6.09 -1.65
C LEU A 89 -7.22 6.20 -0.39
N ALA A 90 -6.71 5.63 0.71
CA ALA A 90 -7.38 5.68 2.00
C ALA A 90 -6.61 6.56 2.97
N VAL A 91 -7.29 7.10 3.95
CA VAL A 91 -6.67 7.85 5.05
C VAL A 91 -6.95 7.11 6.35
N GLY A 92 -5.92 6.83 7.11
CA GLY A 92 -6.07 6.13 8.38
C GLY A 92 -4.80 5.40 8.80
N ARG A 93 -4.97 4.39 9.64
CA ARG A 93 -3.87 3.51 10.03
C ARG A 93 -3.61 2.52 8.90
N PRO A 94 -2.38 2.42 8.41
CA PRO A 94 -2.09 1.53 7.28
C PRO A 94 -2.53 0.09 7.50
N SER A 95 -2.19 -0.51 8.64
CA SER A 95 -2.55 -1.91 8.90
C SER A 95 -4.06 -2.16 8.92
N SER A 96 -4.80 -1.30 9.61
CA SER A 96 -6.26 -1.41 9.69
C SER A 96 -6.92 -1.18 8.34
N SER A 97 -6.43 -0.21 7.58
CA SER A 97 -6.97 0.11 6.26
C SER A 97 -6.75 -1.05 5.28
N ILE A 98 -5.58 -1.69 5.33
CA ILE A 98 -5.27 -2.85 4.49
C ILE A 98 -6.20 -4.02 4.83
N VAL A 99 -6.33 -4.35 6.10
CA VAL A 99 -7.19 -5.46 6.55
C VAL A 99 -8.66 -5.21 6.21
N THR A 100 -9.13 -3.99 6.45
CA THR A 100 -10.51 -3.59 6.14
C THR A 100 -10.78 -3.68 4.64
N TYR A 101 -9.88 -3.16 3.81
CA TYR A 101 -10.02 -3.24 2.36
C TYR A 101 -10.10 -4.69 1.89
N ALA A 102 -9.19 -5.53 2.36
CA ALA A 102 -9.15 -6.93 1.97
C ALA A 102 -10.46 -7.65 2.29
N THR A 103 -11.07 -7.32 3.43
CA THR A 103 -12.36 -7.92 3.83
C THR A 103 -13.53 -7.36 3.02
N GLU A 104 -13.62 -6.05 2.91
CA GLU A 104 -14.74 -5.38 2.24
C GLU A 104 -14.78 -5.67 0.74
N GLU A 105 -13.62 -5.72 0.08
CA GLU A 105 -13.51 -5.98 -1.34
C GLU A 105 -13.34 -7.48 -1.67
N SER A 106 -13.39 -8.32 -0.66
CA SER A 106 -13.32 -9.78 -0.81
C SER A 106 -12.13 -10.26 -1.62
N VAL A 107 -10.96 -9.66 -1.38
CA VAL A 107 -9.74 -10.14 -2.04
C VAL A 107 -9.31 -11.47 -1.45
N ASP A 108 -8.66 -12.30 -2.26
CA ASP A 108 -8.26 -13.65 -1.86
C ASP A 108 -6.89 -13.70 -1.19
N HIS A 109 -6.06 -12.68 -1.43
CA HIS A 109 -4.68 -12.69 -0.98
C HIS A 109 -4.14 -11.28 -0.87
N VAL A 110 -3.26 -11.04 0.10
CA VAL A 110 -2.52 -9.79 0.22
C VAL A 110 -1.05 -10.05 -0.03
N VAL A 111 -0.43 -9.26 -0.89
CA VAL A 111 1.01 -9.30 -1.15
C VAL A 111 1.59 -7.94 -0.84
N MET A 112 2.51 -7.88 0.11
CA MET A 112 3.08 -6.61 0.55
C MET A 112 4.54 -6.75 0.94
N GLY A 113 5.24 -5.62 0.95
CA GLY A 113 6.63 -5.57 1.39
C GLY A 113 6.76 -5.78 2.91
N SER A 114 7.92 -6.27 3.31
CA SER A 114 8.22 -6.51 4.72
C SER A 114 8.36 -5.22 5.53
N HIS A 115 8.68 -4.10 4.86
CA HIS A 115 8.80 -2.77 5.48
C HIS A 115 8.49 -1.70 4.43
N GLY A 116 8.26 -0.48 4.91
CA GLY A 116 7.93 0.65 4.03
C GLY A 116 9.11 1.54 3.71
N ARG A 117 8.83 2.83 3.47
CA ARG A 117 9.81 3.84 3.06
C ARG A 117 10.92 4.11 4.06
N GLU A 118 10.71 3.79 5.34
CA GLU A 118 11.66 4.11 6.40
C GLU A 118 12.89 3.19 6.46
N GLY A 119 12.99 2.25 5.54
CA GLY A 119 14.22 1.52 5.32
C GLY A 119 14.71 0.68 6.47
N LEU A 120 13.83 -0.03 7.14
CA LEU A 120 14.21 -1.00 8.16
C LEU A 120 15.09 -2.10 7.54
N SER A 121 15.97 -2.67 8.36
CA SER A 121 16.80 -3.80 7.94
C SER A 121 15.92 -4.90 7.30
N ARG A 122 16.42 -5.51 6.22
CA ARG A 122 15.72 -6.62 5.55
C ARG A 122 15.45 -7.83 6.46
N PHE A 123 16.09 -7.87 7.64
CA PHE A 123 15.88 -8.92 8.62
C PHE A 123 14.79 -8.59 9.65
N VAL A 124 14.27 -7.37 9.60
CA VAL A 124 13.24 -6.90 10.53
C VAL A 124 11.92 -6.77 9.80
N LEU A 125 10.90 -7.40 10.34
CA LEU A 125 9.54 -7.26 9.84
C LEU A 125 8.98 -5.91 10.31
N GLY A 126 8.52 -5.08 9.38
CA GLY A 126 7.94 -3.79 9.69
C GLY A 126 6.65 -3.91 10.50
N SER A 127 6.31 -2.87 11.25
CA SER A 127 5.13 -2.87 12.13
C SER A 127 3.83 -3.05 11.35
N VAL A 128 3.69 -2.43 10.18
CA VAL A 128 2.49 -2.58 9.35
C VAL A 128 2.36 -4.02 8.86
N ALA A 129 3.43 -4.59 8.32
CA ALA A 129 3.43 -5.97 7.83
C ALA A 129 3.09 -6.96 8.96
N GLU A 130 3.69 -6.78 10.13
CA GLU A 130 3.40 -7.62 11.29
C GLU A 130 1.92 -7.55 11.69
N GLN A 131 1.35 -6.37 11.77
CA GLN A 131 -0.04 -6.20 12.15
C GLN A 131 -1.01 -6.76 11.11
N VAL A 132 -0.68 -6.61 9.83
CA VAL A 132 -1.48 -7.19 8.75
C VAL A 132 -1.45 -8.72 8.84
N LEU A 133 -0.28 -9.31 9.05
CA LEU A 133 -0.15 -10.76 9.25
C LEU A 133 -1.01 -11.27 10.40
N ARG A 134 -1.03 -10.54 11.50
CA ARG A 134 -1.78 -10.94 12.71
C ARG A 134 -3.29 -10.81 12.55
N ARG A 135 -3.75 -9.84 11.80
CA ARG A 135 -5.17 -9.46 11.73
C ARG A 135 -5.89 -9.89 10.47
N SER A 136 -5.15 -10.22 9.43
CA SER A 136 -5.75 -10.56 8.14
C SER A 136 -6.59 -11.83 8.23
N THR A 137 -7.75 -11.81 7.59
CA THR A 137 -8.61 -12.99 7.43
C THR A 137 -8.29 -13.76 6.14
N VAL A 138 -7.41 -13.21 5.31
CA VAL A 138 -6.95 -13.86 4.08
C VAL A 138 -5.44 -14.10 4.15
N PRO A 139 -4.92 -15.03 3.34
CA PRO A 139 -3.46 -15.26 3.28
C PRO A 139 -2.70 -13.99 2.93
N VAL A 140 -1.53 -13.85 3.52
CA VAL A 140 -0.63 -12.70 3.30
C VAL A 140 0.75 -13.22 2.92
N THR A 141 1.26 -12.74 1.82
CA THR A 141 2.65 -12.98 1.43
C THR A 141 3.47 -11.73 1.70
N ILE A 142 4.56 -11.91 2.40
CA ILE A 142 5.51 -10.84 2.71
C ILE A 142 6.69 -10.96 1.77
N VAL A 143 6.98 -9.88 1.04
CA VAL A 143 8.10 -9.78 0.09
C VAL A 143 9.24 -9.01 0.75
N ARG A 144 10.44 -9.55 0.66
CA ARG A 144 11.66 -8.93 1.18
C ARG A 144 12.46 -8.24 0.09
#